data_64c17edf701c1f50ba7808168014d470
#
_entry.id   64c17edf701c1f50ba7808168014d470
#
_cell.length_a   1.000
_cell.length_b   1.000
_cell.length_c   1.000
_cell.angle_alpha   90.00
_cell.angle_beta   90.00
_cell.angle_gamma   90.00
#
_symmetry.space_group_name_H-M   'P 1'
#
loop_
_entity.id
_entity.type
_entity.pdbx_description
1 polymer ?
#
loop_
_entity_poly.entity_id
_entity_poly.type
_entity_poly.pdbx_seq_one_letter_code
_entity_poly.pdbx_strand_id
1 'polypeptide(L)'
;MRTEALYIRPGQIEVNYLFENTTDNPITTAVFFPLPPISAVLDYYTDYLDATHQFRFKLWVNGKEQPYQTQFSLQQHGRPVPSFASKIWKYPEESLDEATFHQRFLALSPAERQTLIDGKYIYWGYMLVLNKQTGESGEQEGWLMSDRHDTLWEKQITYSWEQTFPPHKTITVRHTYTPSYKTINTGAPFSKCIEGNSPAYQLFSAPAAQGEKRLAAQNYLEYILTTAQNWQGPIGHFNLLIESPLKSVGCFDGGPFYAKQFYAINRPNYTPERDLSVDFLDNKSVLGYQPKYAPVLYRVNGPAKLRSTPHGKTLGQLENNTYIWGCPGKKQGKWIPVLQNQFSGYAHQKNLIQVF
;
A
#
# COMPACT_ATOMS: atom_id res chain seq x y z
N MET A 1 18.64 7.31 -5.22
CA MET A 1 18.26 6.38 -4.11
C MET A 1 19.04 5.08 -4.27
N ARG A 2 19.79 4.62 -3.24
CA ARG A 2 20.57 3.37 -3.33
C ARG A 2 19.74 2.12 -3.15
N THR A 3 18.84 2.14 -2.17
CA THR A 3 18.05 0.96 -1.84
C THR A 3 16.66 1.38 -1.39
N GLU A 4 15.66 0.65 -1.83
CA GLU A 4 14.31 0.65 -1.27
C GLU A 4 13.95 -0.77 -0.87
N ALA A 5 13.46 -0.94 0.35
CA ALA A 5 12.94 -2.20 0.86
C ALA A 5 11.49 -2.00 1.30
N LEU A 6 10.57 -2.53 0.50
CA LEU A 6 9.14 -2.45 0.71
C LEU A 6 8.64 -3.78 1.27
N TYR A 7 8.09 -3.73 2.48
CA TYR A 7 7.46 -4.86 3.13
C TYR A 7 5.97 -4.62 3.33
N ILE A 8 5.16 -5.39 2.64
CA ILE A 8 3.69 -5.34 2.69
C ILE A 8 3.19 -6.56 3.43
N ARG A 9 2.40 -6.33 4.47
CA ARG A 9 1.68 -7.37 5.20
C ARG A 9 0.27 -6.88 5.53
N PRO A 10 -0.67 -7.79 5.83
CA PRO A 10 -1.99 -7.36 6.27
C PRO A 10 -1.90 -6.43 7.47
N GLY A 11 -2.55 -5.27 7.38
CA GLY A 11 -2.58 -4.25 8.43
C GLY A 11 -1.37 -3.32 8.52
N GLN A 12 -0.29 -3.55 7.77
CA GLN A 12 0.86 -2.64 7.81
C GLN A 12 1.70 -2.69 6.54
N ILE A 13 2.13 -1.53 6.09
CA ILE A 13 3.22 -1.36 5.14
C ILE A 13 4.40 -0.75 5.87
N GLU A 14 5.59 -1.28 5.60
CA GLU A 14 6.86 -0.74 6.06
C GLU A 14 7.77 -0.50 4.86
N VAL A 15 8.37 0.68 4.79
CA VAL A 15 9.32 1.04 3.75
C VAL A 15 10.60 1.54 4.40
N ASN A 16 11.71 1.03 3.92
CA ASN A 16 13.04 1.45 4.32
C ASN A 16 13.81 1.93 3.09
N TYR A 17 14.36 3.11 3.16
CA TYR A 17 15.17 3.72 2.11
C TYR A 17 16.61 3.93 2.58
N LEU A 18 17.54 3.71 1.69
CA LEU A 18 18.92 4.17 1.81
C LEU A 18 19.17 5.22 0.72
N PHE A 19 19.28 6.46 1.13
CA PHE A 19 19.63 7.58 0.25
C PHE A 19 21.11 7.90 0.37
N GLU A 20 21.71 8.38 -0.69
CA GLU A 20 23.07 8.90 -0.71
C GLU A 20 23.08 10.23 -1.46
N ASN A 21 23.66 11.23 -0.83
CA ASN A 21 24.03 12.45 -1.50
C ASN A 21 25.44 12.27 -2.10
N THR A 22 25.55 12.27 -3.40
CA THR A 22 26.83 12.08 -4.14
C THR A 22 27.51 13.40 -4.49
N THR A 23 26.96 14.53 -4.05
CA THR A 23 27.51 15.88 -4.32
C THR A 23 28.38 16.38 -3.18
N ASP A 24 29.17 17.41 -3.45
CA ASP A 24 30.04 18.06 -2.48
C ASP A 24 29.28 18.99 -1.51
N ASN A 25 28.00 19.26 -1.78
CA ASN A 25 27.20 20.20 -1.00
C ASN A 25 26.06 19.48 -0.26
N PRO A 26 25.65 19.95 0.92
CA PRO A 26 24.45 19.45 1.56
C PRO A 26 23.20 19.81 0.71
N ILE A 27 22.26 18.90 0.62
CA ILE A 27 20.98 19.11 -0.05
C ILE A 27 19.87 19.09 1.01
N THR A 28 19.15 20.21 1.17
CA THR A 28 17.97 20.28 2.03
C THR A 28 16.74 20.45 1.15
N THR A 29 15.75 19.56 1.31
CA THR A 29 14.53 19.59 0.51
C THR A 29 13.34 19.04 1.29
N ALA A 30 12.14 19.42 0.89
CA ALA A 30 10.92 18.78 1.36
C ALA A 30 10.77 17.41 0.68
N VAL A 31 10.50 16.39 1.47
CA VAL A 31 10.17 15.04 1.00
C VAL A 31 8.68 14.83 1.18
N PHE A 32 8.03 14.30 0.15
CA PHE A 32 6.59 14.03 0.14
C PHE A 32 6.35 12.55 -0.04
N PHE A 33 5.40 12.02 0.75
CA PHE A 33 4.94 10.65 0.65
C PHE A 33 3.42 10.65 0.51
N PRO A 34 2.89 10.62 -0.73
CA PRO A 34 1.46 10.51 -0.97
C PRO A 34 0.98 9.09 -0.76
N LEU A 35 -0.17 8.93 -0.12
CA LEU A 35 -0.90 7.67 -0.08
C LEU A 35 -1.77 7.52 -1.33
N PRO A 36 -2.15 6.30 -1.71
CA PRO A 36 -3.16 6.09 -2.75
C PRO A 36 -4.45 6.83 -2.42
N PRO A 37 -5.14 7.38 -3.44
CA PRO A 37 -6.40 8.08 -3.23
C PRO A 37 -7.48 7.17 -2.66
N ILE A 38 -8.31 7.71 -1.78
CA ILE A 38 -9.43 7.03 -1.13
C ILE A 38 -10.72 7.62 -1.65
N SER A 39 -11.61 6.77 -2.15
CA SER A 39 -12.94 7.19 -2.59
C SER A 39 -13.78 7.76 -1.44
N ALA A 40 -14.56 8.80 -1.72
CA ALA A 40 -15.40 9.47 -0.75
C ALA A 40 -16.62 8.62 -0.34
N VAL A 41 -17.24 7.96 -1.28
CA VAL A 41 -18.43 7.14 -1.05
C VAL A 41 -18.01 5.72 -0.77
N LEU A 42 -18.53 5.16 0.32
CA LEU A 42 -18.55 3.73 0.54
C LEU A 42 -19.39 3.12 -0.57
N ASP A 43 -18.72 2.51 -1.54
CA ASP A 43 -19.41 1.68 -2.49
C ASP A 43 -20.20 0.61 -1.70
N TYR A 44 -21.41 0.26 -2.11
CA TYR A 44 -22.34 -0.66 -1.41
C TYR A 44 -21.71 -2.01 -1.02
N TYR A 45 -20.48 -2.25 -1.49
CA TYR A 45 -19.71 -3.48 -1.32
C TYR A 45 -18.37 -3.31 -0.60
N THR A 46 -18.05 -2.10 -0.13
CA THR A 46 -16.75 -1.84 0.51
C THR A 46 -16.91 -1.55 1.99
N ASP A 47 -16.59 -2.53 2.83
CA ASP A 47 -16.30 -2.26 4.24
C ASP A 47 -14.89 -1.66 4.34
N TYR A 48 -14.80 -0.34 4.54
CA TYR A 48 -13.54 0.27 4.94
C TYR A 48 -13.19 -0.17 6.36
N LEU A 49 -11.95 -0.59 6.54
CA LEU A 49 -11.43 -0.83 7.87
C LEU A 49 -11.51 0.47 8.68
N ASP A 50 -12.19 0.38 9.79
CA ASP A 50 -12.42 1.36 10.87
C ASP A 50 -11.54 2.63 10.83
N ALA A 51 -12.19 3.79 10.75
CA ALA A 51 -11.61 5.14 10.80
C ALA A 51 -10.60 5.37 11.93
N THR A 52 -10.72 4.66 13.03
CA THR A 52 -9.82 4.78 14.17
C THR A 52 -8.40 4.25 13.89
N HIS A 53 -8.22 3.49 12.81
CA HIS A 53 -6.95 2.86 12.42
C HIS A 53 -6.23 3.58 11.30
N GLN A 54 -6.74 4.75 10.85
CA GLN A 54 -6.18 5.46 9.71
C GLN A 54 -4.69 5.76 9.90
N PHE A 55 -4.00 5.16 9.00
CA PHE A 55 -2.67 5.49 8.55
C PHE A 55 -1.56 5.42 9.59
N ARG A 56 -1.80 5.48 10.88
CA ARG A 56 -0.78 5.38 11.97
C ARG A 56 0.65 5.56 11.45
N PHE A 57 0.82 6.61 10.63
CA PHE A 57 2.09 6.88 9.98
C PHE A 57 3.15 7.19 11.03
N LYS A 58 4.31 6.61 10.86
CA LYS A 58 5.49 6.89 11.69
C LYS A 58 6.68 7.01 10.78
N LEU A 59 7.57 7.96 11.09
CA LEU A 59 8.76 8.29 10.34
C LEU A 59 10.00 8.21 11.22
N TRP A 60 11.05 7.56 10.72
CA TRP A 60 12.37 7.56 11.35
C TRP A 60 13.44 7.94 10.32
N VAL A 61 14.39 8.77 10.76
CA VAL A 61 15.59 9.10 10.00
C VAL A 61 16.80 8.69 10.82
N ASN A 62 17.68 7.87 10.26
CA ASN A 62 18.82 7.29 10.95
C ASN A 62 18.45 6.66 12.32
N GLY A 63 17.33 5.95 12.34
CA GLY A 63 16.80 5.25 13.50
C GLY A 63 16.12 6.14 14.56
N LYS A 64 16.05 7.46 14.38
CA LYS A 64 15.37 8.39 15.28
C LYS A 64 14.01 8.77 14.71
N GLU A 65 12.97 8.65 15.52
CA GLU A 65 11.61 9.10 15.13
C GLU A 65 11.63 10.61 14.86
N GLN A 66 10.92 11.00 13.78
CA GLN A 66 10.88 12.38 13.30
C GLN A 66 9.44 12.87 13.20
N PRO A 67 9.19 14.16 13.46
CA PRO A 67 7.91 14.78 13.17
C PRO A 67 7.70 14.89 11.65
N TYR A 68 6.44 14.93 11.25
CA TYR A 68 6.00 15.14 9.87
C TYR A 68 4.75 16.00 9.85
N GLN A 69 4.46 16.56 8.69
CA GLN A 69 3.21 17.27 8.41
C GLN A 69 2.28 16.37 7.62
N THR A 70 0.97 16.52 7.86
CA THR A 70 -0.07 15.84 7.10
C THR A 70 -0.83 16.88 6.29
N GLN A 71 -0.90 16.67 4.99
CA GLN A 71 -1.68 17.45 4.06
C GLN A 71 -2.74 16.55 3.43
N PHE A 72 -3.90 17.11 3.15
CA PHE A 72 -4.87 16.38 2.37
C PHE A 72 -5.42 17.26 1.25
N SER A 73 -5.77 16.61 0.14
CA SER A 73 -6.40 17.24 -1.01
C SER A 73 -7.56 16.38 -1.49
N LEU A 74 -8.55 17.03 -2.10
CA LEU A 74 -9.62 16.36 -2.81
C LEU A 74 -9.38 16.45 -4.30
N GLN A 75 -9.64 15.35 -4.99
CA GLN A 75 -9.57 15.25 -6.44
C GLN A 75 -10.78 14.53 -6.99
N GLN A 76 -11.04 14.73 -8.26
CA GLN A 76 -12.05 14.05 -9.05
C GLN A 76 -11.38 13.49 -10.28
N HIS A 77 -11.18 12.19 -10.36
CA HIS A 77 -10.43 11.53 -11.45
C HIS A 77 -9.08 12.21 -11.75
N GLY A 78 -8.31 12.49 -10.70
CA GLY A 78 -7.02 13.17 -10.79
C GLY A 78 -7.09 14.70 -10.98
N ARG A 79 -8.29 15.29 -11.12
CA ARG A 79 -8.48 16.74 -11.22
C ARG A 79 -8.70 17.32 -9.80
N PRO A 80 -7.91 18.32 -9.37
CA PRO A 80 -8.11 18.95 -8.06
C PRO A 80 -9.53 19.52 -7.90
N VAL A 81 -10.18 19.20 -6.80
CA VAL A 81 -11.45 19.84 -6.37
C VAL A 81 -11.11 21.14 -5.63
N PRO A 82 -11.93 22.21 -5.74
CA PRO A 82 -11.68 23.46 -5.02
C PRO A 82 -11.41 23.26 -3.53
N SER A 83 -10.45 23.98 -2.96
CA SER A 83 -9.97 23.78 -1.59
C SER A 83 -11.05 23.92 -0.52
N PHE A 84 -12.05 24.77 -0.74
CA PHE A 84 -13.18 24.94 0.19
C PHE A 84 -14.07 23.67 0.29
N ALA A 85 -13.97 22.72 -0.63
CA ALA A 85 -14.67 21.43 -0.56
C ALA A 85 -14.24 20.61 0.67
N SER A 86 -13.09 20.92 1.28
CA SER A 86 -12.69 20.43 2.59
C SER A 86 -13.69 20.73 3.72
N LYS A 87 -14.57 21.73 3.53
CA LYS A 87 -15.70 22.00 4.45
C LYS A 87 -16.75 20.88 4.41
N ILE A 88 -16.84 20.18 3.28
CA ILE A 88 -17.77 19.06 3.08
C ILE A 88 -17.14 17.77 3.60
N TRP A 89 -15.97 17.40 3.06
CA TRP A 89 -15.27 16.20 3.48
C TRP A 89 -14.00 16.55 4.25
N LYS A 90 -14.05 16.35 5.55
CA LYS A 90 -13.02 16.78 6.48
C LYS A 90 -12.02 15.67 6.76
N TYR A 91 -10.76 16.03 6.91
CA TYR A 91 -9.76 15.14 7.52
C TYR A 91 -9.98 15.13 9.06
N PRO A 92 -9.86 13.99 9.74
CA PRO A 92 -9.43 12.67 9.28
C PRO A 92 -10.58 11.72 8.86
N GLU A 93 -11.76 12.20 8.59
CA GLU A 93 -12.88 11.34 8.18
C GLU A 93 -12.50 10.46 6.99
N GLU A 94 -12.76 9.15 7.08
CA GLU A 94 -12.44 8.19 6.02
C GLU A 94 -13.43 8.24 4.89
N SER A 95 -14.70 8.25 5.24
CA SER A 95 -15.81 8.25 4.31
C SER A 95 -16.77 9.39 4.61
N LEU A 96 -17.57 9.69 3.63
CA LEU A 96 -18.64 10.67 3.71
C LEU A 96 -19.91 10.09 3.09
N ASP A 97 -20.94 9.89 3.89
CA ASP A 97 -22.24 9.45 3.37
C ASP A 97 -22.94 10.61 2.64
N GLU A 98 -23.83 10.24 1.69
CA GLU A 98 -24.50 11.21 0.84
C GLU A 98 -25.40 12.18 1.62
N ALA A 99 -26.01 11.76 2.73
CA ALA A 99 -26.84 12.65 3.56
C ALA A 99 -25.99 13.72 4.25
N THR A 100 -24.85 13.32 4.79
CA THR A 100 -23.86 14.26 5.38
C THR A 100 -23.28 15.18 4.32
N PHE A 101 -22.96 14.65 3.12
CA PHE A 101 -22.55 15.48 1.99
C PHE A 101 -23.59 16.56 1.68
N HIS A 102 -24.85 16.16 1.51
CA HIS A 102 -25.95 17.09 1.18
C HIS A 102 -26.10 18.18 2.24
N GLN A 103 -26.10 17.83 3.52
CA GLN A 103 -26.18 18.78 4.62
C GLN A 103 -25.03 19.80 4.57
N ARG A 104 -23.80 19.33 4.41
CA ARG A 104 -22.61 20.19 4.38
C ARG A 104 -22.51 21.00 3.09
N PHE A 105 -22.97 20.46 1.96
CA PHE A 105 -23.08 21.19 0.71
C PHE A 105 -24.06 22.38 0.83
N LEU A 106 -25.21 22.18 1.43
CA LEU A 106 -26.20 23.26 1.68
C LEU A 106 -25.65 24.34 2.64
N ALA A 107 -24.72 23.99 3.53
CA ALA A 107 -24.08 24.93 4.43
C ALA A 107 -23.00 25.81 3.77
N LEU A 108 -22.58 25.49 2.53
CA LEU A 108 -21.67 26.33 1.74
C LEU A 108 -22.37 27.65 1.34
N SER A 109 -21.56 28.67 1.07
CA SER A 109 -22.07 29.89 0.44
C SER A 109 -22.64 29.63 -0.95
N PRO A 110 -23.59 30.49 -1.44
CA PRO A 110 -24.12 30.32 -2.80
C PRO A 110 -23.02 30.31 -3.89
N ALA A 111 -21.98 31.12 -3.76
CA ALA A 111 -20.87 31.16 -4.71
C ALA A 111 -20.03 29.86 -4.71
N GLU A 112 -19.76 29.29 -3.51
CA GLU A 112 -19.04 28.01 -3.41
C GLU A 112 -19.87 26.88 -4.02
N ARG A 113 -21.18 26.82 -3.74
CA ARG A 113 -22.07 25.82 -4.36
C ARG A 113 -22.07 25.94 -5.87
N GLN A 114 -22.21 27.16 -6.40
CA GLN A 114 -22.21 27.42 -7.83
C GLN A 114 -20.88 26.97 -8.49
N THR A 115 -19.76 27.22 -7.80
CA THR A 115 -18.44 26.77 -8.31
C THR A 115 -18.36 25.24 -8.43
N LEU A 116 -18.94 24.48 -7.50
CA LEU A 116 -18.95 23.02 -7.58
C LEU A 116 -19.86 22.51 -8.71
N ILE A 117 -21.00 23.19 -8.93
CA ILE A 117 -21.96 22.88 -9.99
C ILE A 117 -21.34 23.16 -11.36
N ASP A 118 -20.85 24.37 -11.59
CA ASP A 118 -20.28 24.82 -12.86
C ASP A 118 -19.03 23.99 -13.24
N GLY A 119 -18.24 23.64 -12.22
CA GLY A 119 -17.08 22.78 -12.37
C GLY A 119 -17.41 21.30 -12.60
N LYS A 120 -18.67 20.90 -12.54
CA LYS A 120 -19.13 19.51 -12.65
C LYS A 120 -18.47 18.57 -11.60
N TYR A 121 -18.22 19.11 -10.41
CA TYR A 121 -17.72 18.32 -9.28
C TYR A 121 -18.82 17.57 -8.54
N ILE A 122 -20.08 17.93 -8.79
CA ILE A 122 -21.29 17.35 -8.23
C ILE A 122 -22.37 17.26 -9.30
N TYR A 123 -23.38 16.44 -9.07
CA TYR A 123 -24.54 16.31 -9.96
C TYR A 123 -25.85 16.17 -9.15
N TRP A 124 -26.96 16.37 -9.81
CA TRP A 124 -28.30 16.17 -9.23
C TRP A 124 -28.73 14.70 -9.40
N GLY A 125 -29.17 14.08 -8.31
CA GLY A 125 -29.62 12.68 -8.36
C GLY A 125 -30.36 12.25 -7.10
N TYR A 126 -30.52 10.94 -6.97
CA TYR A 126 -31.16 10.33 -5.80
C TYR A 126 -30.07 9.83 -4.83
N MET A 127 -30.13 10.27 -3.58
CA MET A 127 -29.27 9.78 -2.51
C MET A 127 -30.02 8.78 -1.63
N LEU A 128 -29.30 7.81 -1.09
CA LEU A 128 -29.82 6.93 -0.05
C LEU A 128 -29.72 7.61 1.30
N VAL A 129 -30.86 7.81 1.96
CA VAL A 129 -30.91 8.36 3.31
C VAL A 129 -31.32 7.25 4.27
N LEU A 130 -30.47 6.95 5.23
CA LEU A 130 -30.75 5.98 6.28
C LEU A 130 -31.44 6.70 7.44
N ASN A 131 -32.64 6.30 7.77
CA ASN A 131 -33.32 6.75 8.98
C ASN A 131 -32.65 6.08 10.19
N LYS A 132 -31.90 6.84 10.97
CA LYS A 132 -31.14 6.33 12.14
C LYS A 132 -32.04 5.78 13.26
N GLN A 133 -33.32 6.13 13.28
CA GLN A 133 -34.27 5.65 14.30
C GLN A 133 -34.96 4.35 13.91
N THR A 134 -35.31 4.18 12.63
CA THR A 134 -36.03 3.01 12.13
C THR A 134 -35.14 1.99 11.43
N GLY A 135 -33.92 2.39 11.02
CA GLY A 135 -33.04 1.55 10.19
C GLY A 135 -33.51 1.40 8.73
N GLU A 136 -34.59 2.11 8.34
CA GLU A 136 -35.09 2.06 6.98
C GLU A 136 -34.30 2.97 6.06
N SER A 137 -34.03 2.52 4.84
CA SER A 137 -33.41 3.32 3.79
C SER A 137 -34.49 3.91 2.88
N GLY A 138 -34.38 5.21 2.59
CA GLY A 138 -35.23 5.92 1.63
C GLY A 138 -34.38 6.61 0.57
N GLU A 139 -34.99 6.95 -0.57
CA GLU A 139 -34.35 7.77 -1.61
C GLU A 139 -34.83 9.20 -1.49
N GLN A 140 -33.89 10.14 -1.53
CA GLN A 140 -34.15 11.57 -1.55
C GLN A 140 -33.42 12.23 -2.71
N GLU A 141 -34.11 13.08 -3.47
CA GLU A 141 -33.46 13.89 -4.50
C GLU A 141 -32.59 14.97 -3.88
N GLY A 142 -31.41 15.18 -4.44
CA GLY A 142 -30.50 16.20 -3.99
C GLY A 142 -29.21 16.28 -4.78
N TRP A 143 -28.29 17.14 -4.32
CA TRP A 143 -26.95 17.24 -4.88
C TRP A 143 -26.06 16.14 -4.32
N LEU A 144 -25.37 15.45 -5.20
CA LEU A 144 -24.54 14.28 -4.92
C LEU A 144 -23.08 14.56 -5.36
N MET A 145 -22.12 13.95 -4.67
CA MET A 145 -20.72 13.95 -5.08
C MET A 145 -20.31 12.72 -5.90
N SER A 146 -21.22 11.77 -6.08
CA SER A 146 -21.02 10.59 -6.90
C SER A 146 -22.27 10.29 -7.71
N ASP A 147 -22.13 9.67 -8.87
CA ASP A 147 -23.25 8.97 -9.48
C ASP A 147 -23.36 7.56 -8.88
N ARG A 148 -24.46 6.85 -9.09
CA ARG A 148 -24.65 5.51 -8.51
C ARG A 148 -23.64 4.47 -9.01
N HIS A 149 -22.83 4.83 -10.00
CA HIS A 149 -21.94 3.92 -10.70
C HIS A 149 -20.46 4.30 -10.55
N ASP A 150 -20.16 5.56 -10.18
CA ASP A 150 -18.79 6.03 -10.09
C ASP A 150 -18.60 7.07 -8.98
N THR A 151 -17.58 6.91 -8.18
CA THR A 151 -17.20 7.87 -7.15
C THR A 151 -16.48 9.02 -7.79
N LEU A 152 -17.05 10.22 -7.72
CA LEU A 152 -16.43 11.40 -8.32
C LEU A 152 -15.31 11.99 -7.47
N TRP A 153 -15.39 11.90 -6.15
CA TRP A 153 -14.42 12.49 -5.24
C TRP A 153 -13.52 11.45 -4.61
N GLU A 154 -12.25 11.80 -4.58
CA GLU A 154 -11.21 11.02 -3.93
C GLU A 154 -10.43 11.92 -2.99
N LYS A 155 -10.06 11.40 -1.83
CA LYS A 155 -9.19 12.07 -0.86
C LYS A 155 -7.79 11.51 -0.97
N GLN A 156 -6.79 12.37 -1.15
CA GLN A 156 -5.39 12.01 -1.08
C GLN A 156 -4.74 12.60 0.16
N ILE A 157 -4.06 11.77 0.92
CA ILE A 157 -3.28 12.17 2.08
C ILE A 157 -1.81 12.14 1.66
N THR A 158 -1.09 13.21 2.01
CA THR A 158 0.34 13.33 1.77
C THR A 158 1.05 13.65 3.07
N TYR A 159 2.00 12.83 3.45
CA TYR A 159 2.92 13.14 4.54
C TYR A 159 4.13 13.86 3.99
N SER A 160 4.63 14.86 4.73
CA SER A 160 5.80 15.62 4.31
C SER A 160 6.68 16.01 5.49
N TRP A 161 7.99 16.09 5.21
CA TRP A 161 8.99 16.55 6.17
C TRP A 161 10.16 17.20 5.42
N GLU A 162 10.90 18.06 6.12
CA GLU A 162 12.15 18.58 5.60
C GLU A 162 13.29 17.60 5.87
N GLN A 163 14.12 17.35 4.86
CA GLN A 163 15.24 16.43 4.95
C GLN A 163 16.53 17.06 4.44
N THR A 164 17.56 17.03 5.27
CA THR A 164 18.93 17.38 4.85
C THR A 164 19.71 16.11 4.56
N PHE A 165 20.32 16.06 3.38
CA PHE A 165 21.24 15.01 2.92
C PHE A 165 22.66 15.57 2.94
N PRO A 166 23.52 15.21 3.92
CA PRO A 166 24.89 15.68 3.99
C PRO A 166 25.72 15.19 2.79
N PRO A 167 26.76 15.96 2.37
CA PRO A 167 27.60 15.60 1.23
C PRO A 167 28.28 14.24 1.47
N HIS A 168 28.32 13.40 0.43
CA HIS A 168 28.97 12.08 0.44
C HIS A 168 28.54 11.16 1.60
N LYS A 169 27.31 11.34 2.12
CA LYS A 169 26.78 10.53 3.21
C LYS A 169 25.52 9.79 2.78
N THR A 170 25.35 8.63 3.40
CA THR A 170 24.11 7.90 3.34
C THR A 170 23.24 8.24 4.55
N ILE A 171 21.94 8.31 4.33
CA ILE A 171 20.93 8.37 5.38
C ILE A 171 19.91 7.25 5.19
N THR A 172 19.42 6.72 6.30
CA THR A 172 18.30 5.79 6.28
C THR A 172 17.01 6.55 6.60
N VAL A 173 15.98 6.31 5.81
CA VAL A 173 14.62 6.77 6.09
C VAL A 173 13.74 5.54 6.17
N ARG A 174 13.00 5.41 7.27
CA ARG A 174 12.01 4.35 7.46
C ARG A 174 10.67 4.97 7.76
N HIS A 175 9.62 4.45 7.16
CA HIS A 175 8.28 4.75 7.60
C HIS A 175 7.40 3.51 7.64
N THR A 176 6.38 3.57 8.49
CA THR A 176 5.34 2.55 8.58
C THR A 176 3.99 3.21 8.58
N TYR A 177 2.99 2.54 8.02
CA TYR A 177 1.61 3.00 8.08
C TYR A 177 0.64 1.83 7.91
N THR A 178 -0.61 2.04 8.30
CA THR A 178 -1.73 1.13 8.03
C THR A 178 -2.31 1.51 6.67
N PRO A 179 -2.31 0.62 5.67
CA PRO A 179 -2.91 0.93 4.37
C PRO A 179 -4.42 0.98 4.43
N SER A 180 -5.03 1.77 3.55
CA SER A 180 -6.45 1.66 3.24
C SER A 180 -6.70 0.43 2.38
N TYR A 181 -7.81 -0.26 2.62
CA TYR A 181 -8.24 -1.40 1.83
C TYR A 181 -9.60 -1.12 1.19
N LYS A 182 -9.74 -1.56 -0.06
CA LYS A 182 -11.07 -1.72 -0.66
C LYS A 182 -11.48 -3.17 -0.44
N THR A 183 -12.59 -3.40 0.25
CA THR A 183 -13.10 -4.76 0.51
C THR A 183 -14.27 -5.03 -0.44
N ILE A 184 -14.23 -6.12 -1.18
CA ILE A 184 -15.30 -6.51 -2.11
C ILE A 184 -15.63 -8.00 -1.98
N ASN A 185 -16.90 -8.30 -2.25
CA ASN A 185 -17.48 -9.64 -2.23
C ASN A 185 -17.82 -10.18 -3.65
N THR A 186 -17.14 -9.71 -4.69
CA THR A 186 -17.52 -9.97 -6.08
C THR A 186 -16.95 -11.25 -6.67
N GLY A 187 -16.00 -11.91 -6.02
CA GLY A 187 -15.35 -13.12 -6.56
C GLY A 187 -14.44 -12.85 -7.78
N ALA A 188 -14.05 -11.60 -8.01
CA ALA A 188 -13.11 -11.21 -9.06
C ALA A 188 -12.01 -10.32 -8.49
N PRO A 189 -10.73 -10.44 -8.95
CA PRO A 189 -9.64 -9.59 -8.49
C PRO A 189 -9.80 -8.15 -8.99
N PHE A 190 -9.38 -7.18 -8.16
CA PHE A 190 -9.29 -5.77 -8.54
C PHE A 190 -8.05 -5.42 -9.33
N SER A 191 -7.00 -6.17 -9.12
CA SER A 191 -5.73 -5.91 -9.78
C SER A 191 -5.90 -6.01 -11.30
N LYS A 192 -5.83 -4.88 -11.97
CA LYS A 192 -6.15 -4.70 -13.41
C LYS A 192 -5.32 -5.56 -14.37
N CYS A 193 -4.19 -6.11 -13.92
CA CYS A 193 -3.35 -7.01 -14.74
C CYS A 193 -3.78 -8.47 -14.66
N ILE A 194 -4.80 -8.80 -13.87
CA ILE A 194 -5.27 -10.17 -13.69
C ILE A 194 -6.45 -10.39 -14.62
N GLU A 195 -6.18 -10.96 -15.79
CA GLU A 195 -7.17 -11.26 -16.81
C GLU A 195 -7.98 -12.52 -16.49
N GLY A 196 -9.23 -12.60 -17.01
CA GLY A 196 -10.22 -13.61 -16.68
C GLY A 196 -9.85 -15.09 -16.94
N ASN A 197 -8.75 -15.37 -17.63
CA ASN A 197 -8.26 -16.74 -17.89
C ASN A 197 -6.92 -17.02 -17.21
N SER A 198 -6.39 -16.10 -16.41
CA SER A 198 -5.12 -16.30 -15.73
C SER A 198 -5.25 -17.30 -14.58
N PRO A 199 -4.18 -18.04 -14.22
CA PRO A 199 -4.17 -18.86 -13.01
C PRO A 199 -4.49 -18.06 -11.74
N ALA A 200 -4.13 -16.78 -11.70
CA ALA A 200 -4.46 -15.87 -10.60
C ALA A 200 -5.98 -15.63 -10.53
N TYR A 201 -6.66 -15.40 -11.67
CA TYR A 201 -8.11 -15.23 -11.72
C TYR A 201 -8.87 -16.49 -11.29
N GLN A 202 -8.38 -17.67 -11.70
CA GLN A 202 -9.01 -18.95 -11.35
C GLN A 202 -9.07 -19.20 -9.84
N LEU A 203 -8.16 -18.59 -9.07
CA LEU A 203 -8.19 -18.66 -7.60
C LEU A 203 -9.42 -17.97 -7.00
N PHE A 204 -9.98 -16.97 -7.68
CA PHE A 204 -11.18 -16.25 -7.25
C PHE A 204 -12.46 -16.89 -7.76
N SER A 205 -12.41 -17.45 -8.98
CA SER A 205 -13.57 -18.01 -9.69
C SER A 205 -13.77 -19.50 -9.45
N ALA A 206 -12.81 -20.21 -8.83
CA ALA A 206 -12.97 -21.62 -8.54
C ALA A 206 -14.21 -21.85 -7.68
N PRO A 207 -15.13 -22.74 -8.10
CA PRO A 207 -16.28 -23.10 -7.28
C PRO A 207 -15.75 -23.63 -5.93
N ALA A 208 -16.34 -23.11 -4.85
CA ALA A 208 -16.05 -23.67 -3.52
C ALA A 208 -16.37 -25.17 -3.55
N ALA A 209 -15.43 -25.99 -3.10
CA ALA A 209 -15.72 -27.41 -2.90
C ALA A 209 -16.95 -27.53 -1.99
N GLN A 210 -17.79 -28.59 -2.20
CA GLN A 210 -18.99 -28.76 -1.41
C GLN A 210 -18.69 -28.68 0.08
N GLY A 211 -19.23 -27.65 0.75
CA GLY A 211 -19.02 -27.38 2.18
C GLY A 211 -17.98 -26.30 2.51
N GLU A 212 -17.19 -25.81 1.56
CA GLU A 212 -16.37 -24.62 1.77
C GLU A 212 -17.19 -23.35 1.55
N LYS A 213 -17.16 -22.44 2.51
CA LYS A 213 -17.69 -21.09 2.31
C LYS A 213 -16.87 -20.44 1.19
N ARG A 214 -17.54 -19.89 0.18
CA ARG A 214 -16.88 -18.98 -0.80
C ARG A 214 -15.98 -18.02 -0.02
N LEU A 215 -14.76 -17.78 -0.52
CA LEU A 215 -13.92 -16.71 -0.01
C LEU A 215 -14.74 -15.42 -0.09
N ALA A 216 -15.28 -15.00 1.05
CA ALA A 216 -16.40 -14.07 1.06
C ALA A 216 -15.95 -12.62 0.92
N ALA A 217 -14.66 -12.35 1.04
CA ALA A 217 -14.15 -10.99 0.91
C ALA A 217 -12.69 -10.96 0.46
N GLN A 218 -12.37 -9.94 -0.26
CA GLN A 218 -11.09 -9.63 -0.84
C GLN A 218 -10.71 -8.24 -0.36
N ASN A 219 -9.49 -8.11 0.14
CA ASN A 219 -8.94 -6.82 0.56
C ASN A 219 -7.90 -6.40 -0.46
N TYR A 220 -8.24 -5.37 -1.21
CA TYR A 220 -7.37 -4.77 -2.22
C TYR A 220 -6.65 -3.56 -1.65
N LEU A 221 -5.35 -3.46 -1.88
CA LEU A 221 -4.55 -2.28 -1.61
C LEU A 221 -3.72 -1.88 -2.83
N GLU A 222 -3.40 -0.60 -2.89
CA GLU A 222 -2.44 -0.01 -3.82
C GLU A 222 -1.25 0.57 -3.07
N TYR A 223 -0.09 0.59 -3.73
CA TYR A 223 1.10 1.27 -3.26
C TYR A 223 1.71 2.07 -4.42
N ILE A 224 1.91 3.37 -4.20
CA ILE A 224 2.44 4.26 -5.23
C ILE A 224 3.95 4.07 -5.34
N LEU A 225 4.40 3.34 -6.35
CA LEU A 225 5.82 3.15 -6.68
C LEU A 225 6.36 4.25 -7.58
N THR A 226 5.50 4.81 -8.43
CA THR A 226 5.91 5.75 -9.49
C THR A 226 6.50 7.05 -8.95
N THR A 227 6.24 7.41 -7.70
CA THR A 227 6.90 8.56 -7.02
C THR A 227 8.41 8.40 -6.91
N ALA A 228 8.93 7.18 -7.00
CA ALA A 228 10.37 6.96 -7.02
C ALA A 228 11.08 7.57 -8.24
N GLN A 229 10.36 7.86 -9.32
CA GLN A 229 10.87 8.58 -10.50
C GLN A 229 11.25 10.04 -10.20
N ASN A 230 10.79 10.62 -9.09
CA ASN A 230 11.16 11.96 -8.66
C ASN A 230 12.60 12.06 -8.11
N TRP A 231 13.26 10.93 -7.87
CA TRP A 231 14.64 10.89 -7.43
C TRP A 231 15.59 10.82 -8.64
N GLN A 232 16.82 11.30 -8.44
CA GLN A 232 17.83 11.24 -9.50
C GLN A 232 18.20 9.77 -9.80
N GLY A 233 17.91 9.33 -11.01
CA GLY A 233 18.23 7.99 -11.51
C GLY A 233 17.34 6.86 -10.92
N PRO A 234 17.61 5.62 -11.32
CA PRO A 234 16.87 4.46 -10.86
C PRO A 234 17.10 4.16 -9.39
N ILE A 235 16.23 3.36 -8.79
CA ILE A 235 16.47 2.73 -7.50
C ILE A 235 17.59 1.71 -7.68
N GLY A 236 18.72 1.90 -7.00
CA GLY A 236 19.87 0.99 -7.15
C GLY A 236 19.52 -0.46 -6.85
N HIS A 237 18.76 -0.70 -5.76
CA HIS A 237 18.22 -2.01 -5.41
C HIS A 237 16.80 -1.86 -4.83
N PHE A 238 15.82 -2.29 -5.58
CA PHE A 238 14.43 -2.40 -5.11
C PHE A 238 14.19 -3.82 -4.58
N ASN A 239 13.66 -3.91 -3.37
CA ASN A 239 13.39 -5.17 -2.68
C ASN A 239 11.97 -5.18 -2.16
N LEU A 240 11.12 -6.02 -2.74
CA LEU A 240 9.74 -6.20 -2.33
C LEU A 240 9.60 -7.51 -1.54
N LEU A 241 8.89 -7.45 -0.42
CA LEU A 241 8.37 -8.62 0.27
C LEU A 241 6.88 -8.40 0.57
N ILE A 242 6.06 -9.33 0.13
CA ILE A 242 4.64 -9.40 0.50
C ILE A 242 4.45 -10.64 1.36
N GLU A 243 3.94 -10.45 2.57
CA GLU A 243 3.53 -11.53 3.46
C GLU A 243 2.01 -11.68 3.40
N SER A 244 1.54 -12.89 3.12
CA SER A 244 0.13 -13.21 3.08
C SER A 244 -0.17 -14.40 3.99
N PRO A 245 -1.19 -14.30 4.86
CA PRO A 245 -1.52 -15.39 5.77
C PRO A 245 -2.03 -16.63 5.04
N LEU A 246 -2.71 -16.45 3.91
CA LEU A 246 -3.26 -17.53 3.08
C LEU A 246 -2.79 -17.44 1.64
N LYS A 247 -3.33 -16.50 0.89
CA LYS A 247 -3.04 -16.30 -0.52
C LYS A 247 -3.17 -14.81 -0.85
N SER A 248 -2.35 -14.32 -1.74
CA SER A 248 -2.52 -13.02 -2.36
C SER A 248 -2.16 -13.08 -3.84
N VAL A 249 -2.77 -12.23 -4.60
CA VAL A 249 -2.47 -11.98 -6.00
C VAL A 249 -2.30 -10.48 -6.18
N GLY A 250 -1.70 -10.06 -7.26
CA GLY A 250 -1.56 -8.64 -7.55
C GLY A 250 -0.80 -8.38 -8.83
N CYS A 251 -0.52 -7.11 -9.06
CA CYS A 251 0.24 -6.62 -10.20
C CYS A 251 1.56 -6.00 -9.77
N PHE A 252 2.64 -6.47 -10.35
CA PHE A 252 3.96 -5.88 -10.21
C PHE A 252 4.65 -5.85 -11.58
N ASP A 253 5.26 -4.74 -11.95
CA ASP A 253 5.83 -4.50 -13.28
C ASP A 253 4.81 -4.74 -14.44
N GLY A 254 3.53 -4.45 -14.17
CA GLY A 254 2.46 -4.67 -15.15
C GLY A 254 2.08 -6.12 -15.40
N GLY A 255 2.71 -7.08 -14.73
CA GLY A 255 2.40 -8.50 -14.76
C GLY A 255 1.75 -9.01 -13.47
N PRO A 256 0.98 -10.11 -13.53
CA PRO A 256 0.39 -10.72 -12.37
C PRO A 256 1.43 -11.46 -11.53
N PHE A 257 1.25 -11.45 -10.20
CA PHE A 257 1.96 -12.32 -9.29
C PHE A 257 1.00 -13.10 -8.40
N TYR A 258 1.51 -14.18 -7.82
CA TYR A 258 0.79 -15.00 -6.87
C TYR A 258 1.69 -15.34 -5.68
N ALA A 259 1.17 -15.13 -4.46
CA ALA A 259 1.83 -15.51 -3.23
C ALA A 259 0.94 -16.44 -2.40
N LYS A 260 1.47 -17.59 -2.01
CA LYS A 260 0.80 -18.49 -1.07
C LYS A 260 1.04 -18.09 0.38
N GLN A 261 2.22 -17.65 0.72
CA GLN A 261 2.62 -17.15 2.03
C GLN A 261 3.51 -15.92 1.89
N PHE A 262 4.44 -15.98 0.96
CA PHE A 262 5.36 -14.89 0.66
C PHE A 262 5.51 -14.72 -0.85
N TYR A 263 5.63 -13.47 -1.26
CA TYR A 263 6.16 -13.08 -2.56
C TYR A 263 7.33 -12.16 -2.32
N ALA A 264 8.50 -12.52 -2.83
CA ALA A 264 9.71 -11.71 -2.69
C ALA A 264 10.34 -11.49 -4.06
N ILE A 265 10.79 -10.27 -4.29
CA ILE A 265 11.50 -9.91 -5.50
C ILE A 265 12.62 -8.93 -5.18
N ASN A 266 13.70 -9.03 -5.95
CA ASN A 266 14.82 -8.10 -5.96
C ASN A 266 15.04 -7.61 -7.39
N ARG A 267 15.14 -6.31 -7.57
CA ARG A 267 15.40 -5.64 -8.85
C ARG A 267 16.56 -4.66 -8.71
N PRO A 268 17.71 -4.92 -9.28
CA PRO A 268 18.78 -3.94 -9.38
C PRO A 268 18.44 -2.91 -10.47
N ASN A 269 18.87 -1.66 -10.27
CA ASN A 269 18.69 -0.55 -11.22
C ASN A 269 17.23 -0.40 -11.71
N TYR A 270 16.31 -0.36 -10.75
CA TYR A 270 14.88 -0.42 -11.03
C TYR A 270 14.26 0.97 -11.16
N THR A 271 13.55 1.20 -12.25
CA THR A 271 12.69 2.38 -12.46
C THR A 271 11.25 1.88 -12.54
N PRO A 272 10.40 2.16 -11.55
CA PRO A 272 9.01 1.71 -11.57
C PRO A 272 8.22 2.44 -12.64
N GLU A 273 7.55 1.70 -13.51
CA GLU A 273 6.66 2.26 -14.55
C GLU A 273 5.20 2.28 -14.12
N ARG A 274 4.85 1.48 -13.12
CA ARG A 274 3.49 1.32 -12.61
C ARG A 274 3.49 1.17 -11.09
N ASP A 275 2.35 1.50 -10.50
CA ASP A 275 2.11 1.26 -9.11
C ASP A 275 1.83 -0.22 -8.83
N LEU A 276 2.09 -0.65 -7.60
CA LEU A 276 1.86 -2.01 -7.14
C LEU A 276 0.42 -2.13 -6.63
N SER A 277 -0.24 -3.22 -6.97
CA SER A 277 -1.53 -3.59 -6.37
C SER A 277 -1.49 -5.00 -5.78
N VAL A 278 -2.22 -5.21 -4.70
CA VAL A 278 -2.30 -6.49 -3.98
C VAL A 278 -3.74 -6.77 -3.57
N ASP A 279 -4.23 -7.95 -3.92
CA ASP A 279 -5.49 -8.51 -3.46
C ASP A 279 -5.21 -9.63 -2.44
N PHE A 280 -5.60 -9.44 -1.20
CA PHE A 280 -5.58 -10.48 -0.16
C PHE A 280 -6.92 -11.22 -0.17
N LEU A 281 -6.88 -12.56 -0.24
CA LEU A 281 -8.05 -13.42 -0.48
C LEU A 281 -8.89 -13.76 0.76
N ASP A 282 -8.63 -13.15 1.91
CA ASP A 282 -9.39 -13.39 3.13
C ASP A 282 -9.38 -12.17 4.04
N ASN A 283 -10.55 -11.54 4.22
CA ASN A 283 -10.67 -10.33 5.03
C ASN A 283 -10.51 -10.58 6.54
N LYS A 284 -10.89 -11.75 7.03
CA LYS A 284 -10.71 -12.07 8.46
C LYS A 284 -9.24 -12.11 8.83
N SER A 285 -8.41 -12.60 7.93
CA SER A 285 -6.97 -12.66 8.16
C SER A 285 -6.27 -11.31 8.06
N VAL A 286 -6.82 -10.35 7.30
CA VAL A 286 -6.27 -9.00 7.23
C VAL A 286 -6.50 -8.24 8.54
N LEU A 287 -7.71 -8.31 9.10
CA LEU A 287 -8.09 -7.57 10.31
C LEU A 287 -7.42 -8.09 11.59
N GLY A 288 -7.29 -9.39 11.70
CA GLY A 288 -6.75 -10.07 12.90
C GLY A 288 -5.32 -10.58 12.70
N TYR A 289 -4.65 -10.25 11.59
CA TYR A 289 -3.36 -10.79 11.29
C TYR A 289 -2.29 -10.34 12.27
N GLN A 290 -1.66 -11.30 12.91
CA GLN A 290 -0.49 -11.08 13.73
C GLN A 290 0.73 -11.60 12.97
N PRO A 291 1.71 -10.75 12.64
CA PRO A 291 2.89 -11.18 11.91
C PRO A 291 3.67 -12.21 12.73
N LYS A 292 3.91 -13.35 12.11
CA LYS A 292 4.72 -14.43 12.72
C LYS A 292 6.21 -14.17 12.58
N TYR A 293 6.57 -13.21 11.76
CA TYR A 293 7.93 -12.96 11.33
C TYR A 293 8.27 -11.48 11.44
N ALA A 294 9.53 -11.19 11.70
CA ALA A 294 10.12 -9.87 11.58
C ALA A 294 11.26 -9.98 10.55
N PRO A 295 10.93 -9.90 9.25
CA PRO A 295 11.94 -10.03 8.21
C PRO A 295 12.86 -8.82 8.21
N VAL A 296 14.10 -9.07 7.87
CA VAL A 296 15.17 -8.09 7.75
C VAL A 296 15.80 -8.24 6.39
N LEU A 297 16.13 -7.14 5.74
CA LEU A 297 16.87 -7.15 4.51
C LEU A 297 18.37 -7.32 4.79
N TYR A 298 18.98 -8.30 4.15
CA TYR A 298 20.42 -8.55 4.20
C TYR A 298 21.04 -8.35 2.82
N ARG A 299 22.26 -7.86 2.82
CA ARG A 299 23.17 -7.90 1.68
C ARG A 299 24.12 -9.07 1.85
N VAL A 300 24.28 -9.87 0.82
CA VAL A 300 25.22 -11.01 0.81
C VAL A 300 26.64 -10.50 0.70
N ASN A 301 27.51 -10.93 1.61
CA ASN A 301 28.93 -10.59 1.66
C ASN A 301 29.77 -11.80 1.25
N GLY A 302 30.29 -11.78 0.03
CA GLY A 302 30.95 -12.89 -0.60
C GLY A 302 29.98 -14.00 -1.05
N PRO A 303 30.44 -14.98 -1.83
CA PRO A 303 29.60 -16.07 -2.28
C PRO A 303 29.08 -16.90 -1.08
N ALA A 304 27.77 -17.11 -1.02
CA ALA A 304 27.14 -17.86 0.06
C ALA A 304 26.30 -19.00 -0.49
N LYS A 305 26.29 -20.15 0.21
CA LYS A 305 25.46 -21.28 -0.17
C LYS A 305 24.06 -21.13 0.44
N LEU A 306 23.04 -21.24 -0.42
CA LEU A 306 21.66 -21.44 0.01
C LEU A 306 21.44 -22.93 0.25
N ARG A 307 20.93 -23.31 1.43
CA ARG A 307 20.75 -24.70 1.83
C ARG A 307 19.30 -25.02 2.15
N SER A 308 18.90 -26.28 2.00
CA SER A 308 17.52 -26.72 2.33
C SER A 308 17.24 -26.70 3.83
N THR A 309 18.23 -26.97 4.65
CA THR A 309 18.22 -26.90 6.12
C THR A 309 19.60 -26.45 6.60
N PRO A 310 19.78 -26.03 7.89
CA PRO A 310 21.10 -25.87 8.46
C PRO A 310 21.97 -27.12 8.19
N HIS A 311 23.13 -26.95 7.58
CA HIS A 311 24.01 -28.05 7.15
C HIS A 311 23.43 -29.00 6.07
N GLY A 312 22.21 -28.78 5.59
CA GLY A 312 21.56 -29.63 4.59
C GLY A 312 22.11 -29.47 3.17
N LYS A 313 21.41 -30.08 2.20
CA LYS A 313 21.75 -30.03 0.78
C LYS A 313 21.84 -28.58 0.28
N THR A 314 22.84 -28.29 -0.53
CA THR A 314 22.93 -27.00 -1.25
C THR A 314 21.86 -26.93 -2.32
N LEU A 315 21.02 -25.90 -2.25
CA LEU A 315 19.98 -25.59 -3.23
C LEU A 315 20.47 -24.67 -4.33
N GLY A 316 21.45 -23.82 -4.01
CA GLY A 316 22.02 -22.84 -4.94
C GLY A 316 23.10 -22.00 -4.28
N GLN A 317 23.56 -21.01 -5.00
CA GLN A 317 24.55 -20.04 -4.54
C GLN A 317 23.92 -18.65 -4.55
N LEU A 318 24.16 -17.88 -3.49
CA LEU A 318 23.80 -16.48 -3.37
C LEU A 318 25.04 -15.66 -3.79
N GLU A 319 24.83 -14.80 -4.79
CA GLU A 319 25.92 -13.98 -5.31
C GLU A 319 26.29 -12.84 -4.35
N ASN A 320 27.55 -12.43 -4.38
CA ASN A 320 28.02 -11.31 -3.61
C ASN A 320 27.24 -10.03 -3.96
N ASN A 321 26.97 -9.19 -2.96
CA ASN A 321 26.23 -7.94 -3.08
C ASN A 321 24.75 -8.08 -3.50
N THR A 322 24.21 -9.30 -3.60
CA THR A 322 22.76 -9.46 -3.75
C THR A 322 22.04 -9.18 -2.45
N TYR A 323 20.76 -8.81 -2.56
CA TYR A 323 19.90 -8.54 -1.42
C TYR A 323 18.91 -9.69 -1.24
N ILE A 324 18.70 -10.09 0.01
CA ILE A 324 17.78 -11.17 0.37
C ILE A 324 17.02 -10.84 1.64
N TRP A 325 15.81 -11.32 1.74
CA TRP A 325 15.04 -11.23 2.98
C TRP A 325 15.39 -12.39 3.91
N GLY A 326 15.56 -12.11 5.18
CA GLY A 326 15.84 -13.12 6.20
C GLY A 326 15.04 -12.90 7.48
N CYS A 327 14.78 -13.98 8.22
CA CYS A 327 14.08 -13.96 9.50
C CYS A 327 15.02 -14.32 10.65
N PRO A 328 15.74 -13.37 11.24
CA PRO A 328 16.73 -13.65 12.29
C PRO A 328 16.09 -14.23 13.56
N GLY A 329 14.83 -13.90 13.85
CA GLY A 329 14.07 -14.47 14.96
C GLY A 329 13.76 -15.98 14.82
N LYS A 330 13.95 -16.56 13.63
CA LYS A 330 13.79 -17.99 13.33
C LYS A 330 15.11 -18.70 13.02
N LYS A 331 16.24 -18.09 13.37
CA LYS A 331 17.56 -18.68 13.15
C LYS A 331 17.73 -20.00 13.90
N GLN A 332 18.47 -20.92 13.29
CA GLN A 332 18.88 -22.17 13.89
C GLN A 332 20.42 -22.17 14.03
N GLY A 333 20.91 -21.94 15.24
CA GLY A 333 22.33 -21.67 15.47
C GLY A 333 22.80 -20.44 14.70
N LYS A 334 23.74 -20.63 13.77
CA LYS A 334 24.29 -19.56 12.88
C LYS A 334 23.59 -19.48 11.52
N TRP A 335 22.49 -20.19 11.32
CA TRP A 335 21.76 -20.25 10.05
C TRP A 335 20.47 -19.45 10.12
N ILE A 336 20.30 -18.54 9.18
CA ILE A 336 19.13 -17.68 9.06
C ILE A 336 18.27 -18.21 7.92
N PRO A 337 16.96 -18.47 8.14
CA PRO A 337 16.06 -18.76 7.04
C PRO A 337 15.93 -17.50 6.16
N VAL A 338 16.08 -17.68 4.87
CA VAL A 338 16.10 -16.59 3.88
C VAL A 338 15.19 -16.87 2.71
N LEU A 339 14.76 -15.80 2.05
CA LEU A 339 13.92 -15.80 0.87
C LEU A 339 14.50 -14.85 -0.19
N GLN A 340 14.66 -15.33 -1.41
CA GLN A 340 15.10 -14.57 -2.57
C GLN A 340 14.31 -14.99 -3.81
N ASN A 341 13.62 -14.06 -4.46
CA ASN A 341 12.92 -14.32 -5.74
C ASN A 341 12.15 -15.66 -5.75
N GLN A 342 11.33 -15.93 -4.73
CA GLN A 342 10.55 -17.16 -4.52
C GLN A 342 11.37 -18.40 -4.09
N PHE A 343 12.67 -18.34 -4.01
CA PHE A 343 13.50 -19.41 -3.46
C PHE A 343 13.69 -19.24 -1.96
N SER A 344 13.38 -20.25 -1.19
CA SER A 344 13.57 -20.25 0.26
C SER A 344 14.62 -21.27 0.68
N GLY A 345 15.32 -20.96 1.77
CA GLY A 345 16.34 -21.83 2.32
C GLY A 345 17.03 -21.22 3.52
N TYR A 346 18.24 -21.67 3.82
CA TYR A 346 19.05 -21.18 4.92
C TYR A 346 20.40 -20.65 4.41
N ALA A 347 20.78 -19.46 4.88
CA ALA A 347 22.10 -18.88 4.67
C ALA A 347 22.85 -18.73 6.00
N HIS A 348 24.17 -18.89 5.98
CA HIS A 348 24.98 -18.72 7.17
C HIS A 348 25.17 -17.24 7.48
N GLN A 349 24.92 -16.83 8.74
CA GLN A 349 24.93 -15.41 9.16
C GLN A 349 26.25 -14.69 8.87
N LYS A 350 27.40 -15.39 8.84
CA LYS A 350 28.71 -14.77 8.53
C LYS A 350 28.78 -14.14 7.13
N ASN A 351 27.93 -14.59 6.22
CA ASN A 351 27.85 -14.12 4.84
C ASN A 351 26.74 -13.07 4.64
N LEU A 352 26.15 -12.59 5.71
CA LEU A 352 25.00 -11.68 5.66
C LEU A 352 25.30 -10.40 6.43
N ILE A 353 25.16 -9.27 5.77
CA ILE A 353 25.23 -7.93 6.38
C ILE A 353 23.82 -7.37 6.42
N GLN A 354 23.32 -7.06 7.61
CA GLN A 354 22.03 -6.42 7.77
C GLN A 354 22.08 -5.02 7.16
N VAL A 355 21.04 -4.66 6.37
CA VAL A 355 20.98 -3.38 5.65
C VAL A 355 20.19 -2.35 6.45
N PHE A 356 19.08 -2.78 7.08
CA PHE A 356 18.19 -1.96 7.90
C PHE A 356 17.94 -2.60 9.25
#